data_25085edae6b8e9ca27ed5803cbde91f7
#
_entry.id   25085edae6b8e9ca27ed5803cbde91f7
#
_cell.length_a   1.000
_cell.length_b   1.000
_cell.length_c   1.000
_cell.angle_alpha   90.00
_cell.angle_beta   90.00
_cell.angle_gamma   90.00
#
_symmetry.space_group_name_H-M   'P 1'
#
loop_
_entity.id
_entity.type
_entity.pdbx_description
1 polymer ?
#
loop_
_entity_poly.entity_id
_entity_poly.type
_entity_poly.pdbx_seq_one_letter_code
_entity_poly.pdbx_strand_id
1 'polypeptide(L)'
;MKNLKGFKVSMVILISISILAGLTGCSNKKVENPNVNVRIGYFPNITHSQALVGRQQGSFQKAIGGKNKVEWKLFNAGPAEVEALFAEAIDIAYIGPGPAINGYAKSKGDIQIIAGATDAGAIFVSKKGLVIKNLKDLSGKKIAVPQFGNTQDLTLRNILSSNGLKDKTKGGTVEVRQAANADILSLLQKGDIDAALVPEPWGSRLIKEAKANIILDYNEIFRQGKYTTAVVVVRTEFLNDHPDIVEKFIKNHVEITDYINKNPDKAKEIVNKQITELTKKGIEKDVLDAAFKRLTITNNPEKDSVFDFVKYSLNEGFLKLQPDTKNLFNLTILNKVLKEKGQDQIK
;
A
#
# COMPACT_ATOMS: atom_id res chain seq x y z
N MET A 1 54.44 7.28 -72.82
CA MET A 1 53.03 7.43 -72.35
C MET A 1 52.27 6.16 -72.70
N LYS A 2 52.38 5.12 -71.86
CA LYS A 2 51.64 3.86 -71.98
C LYS A 2 51.57 3.28 -70.51
N ASN A 3 50.40 2.78 -70.16
CA ASN A 3 50.09 1.97 -68.97
C ASN A 3 49.76 2.68 -67.63
N LEU A 4 48.64 3.41 -67.61
CA LEU A 4 47.99 3.79 -66.33
C LEU A 4 46.47 3.44 -66.26
N LYS A 5 45.94 2.62 -67.18
CA LYS A 5 44.49 2.26 -67.19
C LYS A 5 44.18 0.89 -66.63
N GLY A 6 45.18 0.01 -66.36
CA GLY A 6 44.96 -1.34 -65.80
C GLY A 6 44.88 -1.41 -64.27
N PHE A 7 45.46 -0.42 -63.55
CA PHE A 7 45.58 -0.50 -62.08
C PHE A 7 44.34 0.01 -61.31
N LYS A 8 43.49 0.81 -62.00
CA LYS A 8 42.26 1.33 -61.33
C LYS A 8 41.07 0.40 -61.29
N VAL A 9 41.00 -0.58 -62.19
CA VAL A 9 39.86 -1.54 -62.22
C VAL A 9 40.05 -2.67 -61.22
N SER A 10 41.27 -3.15 -60.96
CA SER A 10 41.52 -4.21 -60.00
C SER A 10 41.37 -3.77 -58.52
N MET A 11 41.53 -2.46 -58.23
CA MET A 11 41.37 -1.95 -56.89
C MET A 11 39.91 -1.69 -56.49
N VAL A 12 39.01 -1.47 -57.44
CA VAL A 12 37.59 -1.29 -57.19
C VAL A 12 36.87 -2.63 -56.92
N ILE A 13 37.34 -3.72 -57.52
CA ILE A 13 36.76 -5.08 -57.29
C ILE A 13 37.17 -5.65 -55.92
N LEU A 14 38.34 -5.34 -55.40
CA LEU A 14 38.80 -5.78 -54.07
C LEU A 14 38.09 -5.04 -52.90
N ILE A 15 37.63 -3.79 -53.13
CA ILE A 15 36.90 -3.02 -52.11
C ILE A 15 35.42 -3.46 -52.05
N SER A 16 34.83 -3.95 -53.17
CA SER A 16 33.45 -4.42 -53.21
C SER A 16 33.25 -5.78 -52.55
N ILE A 17 34.26 -6.61 -52.44
CA ILE A 17 34.17 -7.95 -51.80
C ILE A 17 34.34 -7.84 -50.25
N SER A 18 35.02 -6.79 -49.76
CA SER A 18 35.19 -6.54 -48.32
C SER A 18 33.93 -6.03 -47.64
N ILE A 19 32.96 -5.51 -48.37
CA ILE A 19 31.72 -4.94 -47.83
C ILE A 19 30.61 -6.00 -47.64
N LEU A 20 30.70 -7.14 -48.35
CA LEU A 20 29.70 -8.25 -48.23
C LEU A 20 30.00 -9.24 -47.10
N ALA A 21 31.20 -9.22 -46.49
CA ALA A 21 31.56 -10.11 -45.35
C ALA A 21 31.22 -9.52 -43.99
N GLY A 22 30.68 -8.28 -43.93
CA GLY A 22 30.39 -7.58 -42.66
C GLY A 22 28.93 -7.72 -42.18
N LEU A 23 28.04 -8.41 -42.87
CA LEU A 23 26.60 -8.43 -42.59
C LEU A 23 26.05 -9.73 -41.98
N THR A 24 26.91 -10.69 -41.58
CA THR A 24 26.47 -11.93 -40.92
C THR A 24 26.84 -12.01 -39.45
N GLY A 25 26.92 -10.88 -38.79
CA GLY A 25 27.15 -10.78 -37.35
C GLY A 25 25.92 -10.28 -36.57
N CYS A 26 24.70 -10.74 -36.87
CA CYS A 26 23.58 -10.65 -35.92
C CYS A 26 23.80 -11.67 -34.81
N SER A 27 24.79 -11.40 -33.96
CA SER A 27 24.82 -11.96 -32.63
C SER A 27 23.53 -11.49 -31.93
N ASN A 28 22.61 -12.39 -31.67
CA ASN A 28 21.58 -12.23 -30.66
C ASN A 28 22.28 -12.00 -29.31
N LYS A 29 22.81 -10.80 -29.10
CA LYS A 29 23.02 -10.31 -27.74
C LYS A 29 21.61 -10.32 -27.12
N LYS A 30 21.31 -11.32 -26.27
CA LYS A 30 20.29 -11.16 -25.25
C LYS A 30 20.55 -9.80 -24.65
N VAL A 31 19.64 -8.85 -24.89
CA VAL A 31 19.63 -7.59 -24.16
C VAL A 31 19.53 -8.01 -22.71
N GLU A 32 20.63 -7.98 -21.98
CA GLU A 32 20.58 -8.16 -20.53
C GLU A 32 19.70 -7.02 -20.04
N ASN A 33 18.52 -7.37 -19.54
CA ASN A 33 17.65 -6.37 -18.90
C ASN A 33 18.50 -5.61 -17.88
N PRO A 34 18.48 -4.27 -17.90
CA PRO A 34 19.23 -3.48 -16.95
C PRO A 34 18.84 -3.91 -15.53
N ASN A 35 19.81 -3.89 -14.60
CA ASN A 35 19.53 -4.16 -13.20
C ASN A 35 18.48 -3.19 -12.68
N VAL A 36 17.35 -3.73 -12.21
CA VAL A 36 16.25 -2.91 -11.72
C VAL A 36 16.33 -2.83 -10.20
N ASN A 37 16.26 -1.61 -9.69
CA ASN A 37 16.08 -1.35 -8.27
C ASN A 37 14.59 -1.21 -7.97
N VAL A 38 13.99 -2.21 -7.33
CA VAL A 38 12.56 -2.26 -7.00
C VAL A 38 12.36 -1.66 -5.61
N ARG A 39 11.76 -0.48 -5.55
CA ARG A 39 11.57 0.28 -4.31
C ARG A 39 10.15 0.07 -3.80
N ILE A 40 10.02 -0.52 -2.60
CA ILE A 40 8.73 -0.91 -2.04
C ILE A 40 8.43 -0.06 -0.81
N GLY A 41 7.31 0.68 -0.86
CA GLY A 41 6.76 1.45 0.24
C GLY A 41 5.90 0.59 1.17
N TYR A 42 5.94 0.86 2.49
CA TYR A 42 5.11 0.17 3.48
C TYR A 42 5.09 0.90 4.83
N PHE A 43 4.18 0.49 5.74
CA PHE A 43 4.09 1.01 7.11
C PHE A 43 4.41 -0.05 8.16
N PRO A 44 4.82 0.36 9.39
CA PRO A 44 5.04 -0.55 10.51
C PRO A 44 3.71 -0.92 11.19
N ASN A 45 2.74 -1.39 10.41
CA ASN A 45 1.40 -1.78 10.86
C ASN A 45 1.14 -3.24 10.51
N ILE A 46 0.37 -3.94 11.34
CA ILE A 46 -0.01 -5.33 11.02
C ILE A 46 -0.94 -5.44 9.80
N THR A 47 -1.59 -4.35 9.40
CA THR A 47 -2.32 -4.26 8.13
C THR A 47 -1.41 -4.39 6.90
N HIS A 48 -0.09 -4.31 7.07
CA HIS A 48 0.94 -4.50 6.05
C HIS A 48 1.75 -5.79 6.29
N SER A 49 1.10 -6.82 6.84
CA SER A 49 1.77 -8.07 7.26
C SER A 49 2.54 -8.77 6.15
N GLN A 50 2.06 -8.74 4.90
CA GLN A 50 2.78 -9.35 3.77
C GLN A 50 4.13 -8.65 3.54
N ALA A 51 4.17 -7.32 3.61
CA ALA A 51 5.42 -6.56 3.51
C ALA A 51 6.38 -6.89 4.66
N LEU A 52 5.87 -6.92 5.90
CA LEU A 52 6.67 -7.19 7.10
C LEU A 52 7.25 -8.61 7.08
N VAL A 53 6.43 -9.63 6.75
CA VAL A 53 6.86 -11.03 6.66
C VAL A 53 7.84 -11.20 5.51
N GLY A 54 7.52 -10.69 4.32
CA GLY A 54 8.36 -10.82 3.14
C GLY A 54 9.71 -10.12 3.30
N ARG A 55 9.75 -8.95 3.95
CA ARG A 55 10.98 -8.24 4.28
C ARG A 55 11.84 -9.05 5.26
N GLN A 56 11.25 -9.57 6.35
CA GLN A 56 11.96 -10.36 7.35
C GLN A 56 12.56 -11.64 6.77
N GLN A 57 11.83 -12.29 5.86
CA GLN A 57 12.28 -13.53 5.21
C GLN A 57 13.21 -13.30 4.00
N GLY A 58 13.31 -12.04 3.52
CA GLY A 58 14.02 -11.70 2.29
C GLY A 58 13.40 -12.35 1.05
N SER A 59 12.10 -12.74 1.12
CA SER A 59 11.44 -13.53 0.08
C SER A 59 11.21 -12.73 -1.20
N PHE A 60 10.90 -11.43 -1.13
CA PHE A 60 10.77 -10.57 -2.30
C PHE A 60 12.09 -10.44 -3.07
N GLN A 61 13.23 -10.28 -2.36
CA GLN A 61 14.55 -10.27 -3.01
C GLN A 61 14.84 -11.59 -3.70
N LYS A 62 14.48 -12.71 -3.07
CA LYS A 62 14.68 -14.06 -3.66
C LYS A 62 13.78 -14.27 -4.88
N ALA A 63 12.50 -13.86 -4.81
CA ALA A 63 11.54 -14.02 -5.89
C ALA A 63 11.88 -13.16 -7.11
N ILE A 64 12.21 -11.89 -6.90
CA ILE A 64 12.58 -10.96 -7.96
C ILE A 64 13.91 -11.39 -8.59
N GLY A 65 14.89 -11.80 -7.76
CA GLY A 65 16.09 -12.51 -8.17
C GLY A 65 17.02 -11.77 -9.14
N GLY A 66 17.98 -12.50 -9.68
CA GLY A 66 18.93 -12.00 -10.65
C GLY A 66 19.84 -10.90 -10.09
N LYS A 67 20.13 -9.90 -10.93
CA LYS A 67 20.89 -8.71 -10.57
C LYS A 67 19.98 -7.59 -10.00
N ASN A 68 18.67 -7.81 -9.92
CA ASN A 68 17.71 -6.84 -9.40
C ASN A 68 17.86 -6.70 -7.88
N LYS A 69 17.55 -5.51 -7.37
CA LYS A 69 17.66 -5.20 -5.95
C LYS A 69 16.33 -4.75 -5.40
N VAL A 70 15.95 -5.23 -4.23
CA VAL A 70 14.73 -4.77 -3.51
C VAL A 70 15.16 -3.80 -2.41
N GLU A 71 14.59 -2.60 -2.44
CA GLU A 71 14.73 -1.58 -1.39
C GLU A 71 13.41 -1.34 -0.71
N TRP A 72 13.44 -1.26 0.63
CA TRP A 72 12.27 -1.00 1.46
C TRP A 72 12.27 0.43 1.95
N LYS A 73 11.16 1.16 1.74
CA LYS A 73 10.97 2.54 2.20
C LYS A 73 9.83 2.59 3.20
N LEU A 74 10.15 3.07 4.40
CA LEU A 74 9.20 3.15 5.52
C LEU A 74 8.46 4.48 5.52
N PHE A 75 7.13 4.41 5.65
CA PHE A 75 6.26 5.58 5.78
C PHE A 75 5.40 5.47 7.05
N ASN A 76 4.87 6.60 7.51
CA ASN A 76 3.93 6.65 8.61
C ASN A 76 2.47 6.51 8.13
N ALA A 77 2.15 7.08 6.97
CA ALA A 77 0.80 7.07 6.40
C ALA A 77 0.81 7.34 4.89
N GLY A 78 -0.30 7.02 4.23
CA GLY A 78 -0.42 6.95 2.77
C GLY A 78 -0.23 8.25 1.98
N PRO A 79 -0.69 9.44 2.42
CA PRO A 79 -0.45 10.65 1.66
C PRO A 79 1.03 10.94 1.38
N ALA A 80 1.92 10.74 2.36
CA ALA A 80 3.37 10.87 2.16
C ALA A 80 3.93 9.80 1.19
N GLU A 81 3.35 8.62 1.19
CA GLU A 81 3.72 7.53 0.29
C GLU A 81 3.27 7.80 -1.16
N VAL A 82 2.09 8.42 -1.35
CA VAL A 82 1.63 8.88 -2.67
C VAL A 82 2.59 9.92 -3.26
N GLU A 83 3.05 10.88 -2.47
CA GLU A 83 4.05 11.86 -2.95
C GLU A 83 5.38 11.16 -3.33
N ALA A 84 5.77 10.09 -2.63
CA ALA A 84 6.95 9.30 -3.00
C ALA A 84 6.75 8.49 -4.29
N LEU A 85 5.52 8.00 -4.58
CA LEU A 85 5.17 7.39 -5.88
C LEU A 85 5.26 8.42 -7.00
N PHE A 86 4.74 9.63 -6.82
CA PHE A 86 4.81 10.71 -7.81
C PHE A 86 6.25 11.19 -8.08
N ALA A 87 7.09 11.19 -7.04
CA ALA A 87 8.51 11.55 -7.15
C ALA A 87 9.37 10.37 -7.66
N GLU A 88 8.75 9.25 -8.05
CA GLU A 88 9.45 8.03 -8.47
C GLU A 88 10.46 7.51 -7.44
N ALA A 89 10.28 7.88 -6.15
CA ALA A 89 11.11 7.40 -5.06
C ALA A 89 10.76 5.97 -4.61
N ILE A 90 9.56 5.50 -4.96
CA ILE A 90 9.08 4.13 -4.81
C ILE A 90 8.30 3.69 -6.06
N ASP A 91 8.25 2.38 -6.30
CA ASP A 91 7.62 1.78 -7.49
C ASP A 91 6.35 1.02 -7.16
N ILE A 92 6.36 0.31 -6.03
CA ILE A 92 5.25 -0.49 -5.50
C ILE A 92 5.01 -0.05 -4.05
N ALA A 93 3.77 -0.06 -3.59
CA ALA A 93 3.46 0.30 -2.21
C ALA A 93 2.32 -0.53 -1.63
N TYR A 94 2.45 -0.87 -0.35
CA TYR A 94 1.34 -1.30 0.50
C TYR A 94 0.73 -0.06 1.13
N ILE A 95 -0.49 0.29 0.78
CA ILE A 95 -1.09 1.59 1.10
C ILE A 95 -2.58 1.46 1.42
N GLY A 96 -3.14 2.41 2.16
CA GLY A 96 -4.58 2.45 2.39
C GLY A 96 -5.37 2.87 1.14
N PRO A 97 -6.65 2.43 1.00
CA PRO A 97 -7.48 2.72 -0.17
C PRO A 97 -7.76 4.21 -0.37
N GLY A 98 -7.91 4.98 0.70
CA GLY A 98 -8.13 6.42 0.61
C GLY A 98 -7.01 7.15 -0.14
N PRO A 99 -5.75 7.07 0.31
CA PRO A 99 -4.62 7.66 -0.42
C PRO A 99 -4.41 7.02 -1.80
N ALA A 100 -4.64 5.72 -1.98
CA ALA A 100 -4.52 5.07 -3.29
C ALA A 100 -5.46 5.73 -4.33
N ILE A 101 -6.73 5.96 -3.96
CA ILE A 101 -7.72 6.62 -4.82
C ILE A 101 -7.33 8.08 -5.08
N ASN A 102 -6.93 8.82 -4.05
CA ASN A 102 -6.55 10.21 -4.20
C ASN A 102 -5.30 10.36 -5.10
N GLY A 103 -4.36 9.42 -4.96
CA GLY A 103 -3.18 9.33 -5.82
C GLY A 103 -3.54 9.01 -7.26
N TYR A 104 -4.36 7.98 -7.49
CA TYR A 104 -4.86 7.61 -8.81
C TYR A 104 -5.57 8.79 -9.51
N ALA A 105 -6.47 9.47 -8.80
CA ALA A 105 -7.23 10.58 -9.36
C ALA A 105 -6.34 11.81 -9.69
N LYS A 106 -5.38 12.14 -8.81
CA LYS A 106 -4.44 13.25 -9.02
C LYS A 106 -3.52 12.99 -10.21
N SER A 107 -3.03 11.77 -10.35
CA SER A 107 -2.11 11.37 -11.42
C SER A 107 -2.81 10.99 -12.72
N LYS A 108 -4.14 10.98 -12.75
CA LYS A 108 -4.96 10.54 -13.90
C LYS A 108 -4.65 9.10 -14.34
N GLY A 109 -4.30 8.24 -13.39
CA GLY A 109 -4.09 6.82 -13.64
C GLY A 109 -2.64 6.33 -13.63
N ASP A 110 -1.68 7.17 -13.18
CA ASP A 110 -0.26 6.73 -13.07
C ASP A 110 -0.01 5.76 -11.91
N ILE A 111 -1.03 5.52 -11.08
CA ILE A 111 -0.99 4.55 -9.98
C ILE A 111 -2.18 3.61 -10.13
N GLN A 112 -1.95 2.30 -10.07
CA GLN A 112 -3.00 1.27 -10.18
C GLN A 112 -2.98 0.35 -8.97
N ILE A 113 -4.17 -0.12 -8.54
CA ILE A 113 -4.31 -1.16 -7.52
C ILE A 113 -4.15 -2.52 -8.21
N ILE A 114 -3.19 -3.32 -7.74
CA ILE A 114 -2.83 -4.62 -8.34
C ILE A 114 -3.13 -5.82 -7.43
N ALA A 115 -3.38 -5.59 -6.14
CA ALA A 115 -3.84 -6.62 -5.18
C ALA A 115 -4.47 -5.98 -3.95
N GLY A 116 -5.25 -6.76 -3.19
CA GLY A 116 -5.56 -6.49 -1.79
C GLY A 116 -4.40 -6.89 -0.88
N ALA A 117 -4.45 -6.46 0.36
CA ALA A 117 -3.53 -6.91 1.40
C ALA A 117 -4.26 -7.23 2.72
N THR A 118 -5.12 -6.35 3.18
CA THR A 118 -5.82 -6.52 4.46
C THR A 118 -7.20 -5.91 4.44
N ASP A 119 -8.17 -6.67 4.92
CA ASP A 119 -9.52 -6.18 5.23
C ASP A 119 -9.66 -5.89 6.71
N ALA A 120 -10.53 -4.94 7.06
CA ALA A 120 -10.78 -4.46 8.42
C ALA A 120 -9.51 -3.92 9.12
N GLY A 121 -9.39 -4.10 10.44
CA GLY A 121 -8.20 -3.69 11.19
C GLY A 121 -8.12 -2.18 11.48
N ALA A 122 -9.23 -1.45 11.41
CA ALA A 122 -9.35 -0.11 11.98
C ALA A 122 -10.23 -0.17 13.23
N ILE A 123 -9.96 0.70 14.20
CA ILE A 123 -10.72 0.78 15.43
C ILE A 123 -10.84 2.24 15.90
N PHE A 124 -12.00 2.59 16.42
CA PHE A 124 -12.28 3.91 16.98
C PHE A 124 -12.36 3.81 18.51
N VAL A 125 -11.51 4.53 19.19
CA VAL A 125 -11.39 4.47 20.64
C VAL A 125 -11.45 5.87 21.27
N SER A 126 -11.91 5.94 22.52
CA SER A 126 -11.87 7.15 23.36
C SER A 126 -10.88 6.99 24.52
N LYS A 127 -10.44 8.10 25.09
CA LYS A 127 -9.59 8.11 26.28
C LYS A 127 -10.26 7.44 27.48
N LYS A 128 -9.47 6.95 28.41
CA LYS A 128 -9.95 6.38 29.67
C LYS A 128 -10.99 7.29 30.35
N GLY A 129 -12.10 6.68 30.78
CA GLY A 129 -13.18 7.37 31.48
C GLY A 129 -14.14 8.16 30.60
N LEU A 130 -13.85 8.33 29.30
CA LEU A 130 -14.79 8.93 28.35
C LEU A 130 -15.59 7.82 27.65
N VAL A 131 -16.85 7.68 27.99
CA VAL A 131 -17.79 6.75 27.35
C VAL A 131 -18.62 7.51 26.34
N ILE A 132 -18.54 7.12 25.06
CA ILE A 132 -19.36 7.65 23.96
C ILE A 132 -20.49 6.63 23.71
N LYS A 133 -21.70 6.97 24.14
CA LYS A 133 -22.89 6.11 23.94
C LYS A 133 -23.60 6.38 22.63
N ASN A 134 -23.51 7.61 22.16
CA ASN A 134 -24.05 8.05 20.88
C ASN A 134 -22.96 8.80 20.11
N LEU A 135 -22.83 8.55 18.83
CA LEU A 135 -21.80 9.21 18.00
C LEU A 135 -21.98 10.75 17.97
N LYS A 136 -23.18 11.27 18.25
CA LYS A 136 -23.40 12.73 18.42
C LYS A 136 -22.66 13.32 19.63
N ASP A 137 -22.30 12.50 20.63
CA ASP A 137 -21.51 12.93 21.81
C ASP A 137 -20.06 13.27 21.45
N LEU A 138 -19.64 12.97 20.19
CA LEU A 138 -18.36 13.41 19.64
C LEU A 138 -18.31 14.93 19.38
N SER A 139 -19.45 15.64 19.45
CA SER A 139 -19.49 17.11 19.38
C SER A 139 -18.55 17.73 20.41
N GLY A 140 -17.74 18.70 20.00
CA GLY A 140 -16.75 19.37 20.85
C GLY A 140 -15.48 18.56 21.17
N LYS A 141 -15.37 17.29 20.74
CA LYS A 141 -14.24 16.43 21.02
C LYS A 141 -13.08 16.67 20.07
N LYS A 142 -11.86 16.37 20.56
CA LYS A 142 -10.60 16.35 19.80
C LYS A 142 -10.31 14.92 19.40
N ILE A 143 -10.31 14.62 18.10
CA ILE A 143 -10.18 13.25 17.58
C ILE A 143 -8.95 13.17 16.69
N ALA A 144 -8.03 12.25 17.01
CA ALA A 144 -6.82 12.05 16.22
C ALA A 144 -7.01 11.01 15.12
N VAL A 145 -6.32 11.26 14.00
CA VAL A 145 -6.10 10.34 12.89
C VAL A 145 -4.63 10.35 12.48
N PRO A 146 -4.08 9.30 11.82
CA PRO A 146 -2.65 9.24 11.51
C PRO A 146 -2.15 10.37 10.61
N GLN A 147 -2.93 10.74 9.59
CA GLN A 147 -2.64 11.85 8.67
C GLN A 147 -3.92 12.27 7.94
N PHE A 148 -4.06 13.57 7.65
CA PHE A 148 -5.20 14.04 6.85
C PHE A 148 -5.18 13.45 5.44
N GLY A 149 -6.36 13.02 4.96
CA GLY A 149 -6.52 12.35 3.67
C GLY A 149 -6.09 10.88 3.65
N ASN A 150 -5.68 10.31 4.78
CA ASN A 150 -5.49 8.87 4.88
C ASN A 150 -6.82 8.13 5.04
N THR A 151 -6.78 6.79 5.00
CA THR A 151 -7.97 5.94 5.11
C THR A 151 -8.77 6.23 6.39
N GLN A 152 -8.12 6.37 7.55
CA GLN A 152 -8.77 6.63 8.83
C GLN A 152 -9.39 8.03 8.90
N ASP A 153 -8.75 9.05 8.32
CA ASP A 153 -9.32 10.40 8.26
C ASP A 153 -10.60 10.44 7.41
N LEU A 154 -10.57 9.85 6.22
CA LEU A 154 -11.75 9.75 5.35
C LEU A 154 -12.88 8.96 6.01
N THR A 155 -12.54 7.86 6.69
CA THR A 155 -13.49 7.05 7.45
C THR A 155 -14.10 7.84 8.60
N LEU A 156 -13.29 8.54 9.41
CA LEU A 156 -13.76 9.38 10.51
C LEU A 156 -14.71 10.46 10.01
N ARG A 157 -14.34 11.19 8.96
CA ARG A 157 -15.16 12.25 8.38
C ARG A 157 -16.50 11.71 7.89
N ASN A 158 -16.52 10.53 7.27
CA ASN A 158 -17.76 9.87 6.88
C ASN A 158 -18.61 9.48 8.11
N ILE A 159 -18.02 8.96 9.18
CA ILE A 159 -18.72 8.67 10.44
C ILE A 159 -19.33 9.95 11.01
N LEU A 160 -18.57 11.04 11.07
CA LEU A 160 -19.04 12.32 11.57
C LEU A 160 -20.21 12.85 10.75
N SER A 161 -20.08 12.90 9.41
CA SER A 161 -21.11 13.46 8.52
C SER A 161 -22.39 12.63 8.53
N SER A 162 -22.29 11.31 8.63
CA SER A 162 -23.45 10.40 8.76
C SER A 162 -24.22 10.60 10.08
N ASN A 163 -23.59 11.25 11.07
CA ASN A 163 -24.19 11.55 12.37
C ASN A 163 -24.51 13.06 12.56
N GLY A 164 -24.48 13.84 11.47
CA GLY A 164 -24.77 15.27 11.50
C GLY A 164 -23.65 16.12 12.10
N LEU A 165 -22.45 15.57 12.23
CA LEU A 165 -21.26 16.27 12.76
C LEU A 165 -20.31 16.62 11.61
N LYS A 166 -19.45 17.64 11.84
CA LYS A 166 -18.40 18.06 10.92
C LYS A 166 -17.16 18.49 11.68
N ASP A 167 -16.02 18.47 11.01
CA ASP A 167 -14.79 19.07 11.45
C ASP A 167 -14.94 20.60 11.65
N LYS A 168 -14.28 21.16 12.65
CA LYS A 168 -14.25 22.60 12.92
C LYS A 168 -13.78 23.41 11.71
N THR A 169 -12.84 22.92 10.95
CA THR A 169 -12.34 23.58 9.72
C THR A 169 -13.41 23.71 8.64
N LYS A 170 -14.51 22.95 8.78
CA LYS A 170 -15.68 22.96 7.89
C LYS A 170 -16.94 23.49 8.59
N GLY A 171 -16.78 24.31 9.61
CA GLY A 171 -17.88 24.92 10.36
C GLY A 171 -18.61 23.97 11.32
N GLY A 172 -18.02 22.82 11.64
CA GLY A 172 -18.55 21.87 12.61
C GLY A 172 -18.06 22.08 14.03
N THR A 173 -18.28 21.09 14.88
CA THR A 173 -17.93 21.15 16.31
C THR A 173 -16.80 20.21 16.70
N VAL A 174 -16.46 19.22 15.87
CA VAL A 174 -15.40 18.24 16.14
C VAL A 174 -14.06 18.78 15.68
N GLU A 175 -13.02 18.65 16.52
CA GLU A 175 -11.67 19.03 16.16
C GLU A 175 -10.88 17.81 15.71
N VAL A 176 -10.76 17.59 14.39
CA VAL A 176 -9.95 16.52 13.84
C VAL A 176 -8.47 16.95 13.85
N ARG A 177 -7.61 16.11 14.43
CA ARG A 177 -6.17 16.33 14.54
C ARG A 177 -5.40 15.22 13.84
N GLN A 178 -4.30 15.59 13.19
CA GLN A 178 -3.37 14.57 12.70
C GLN A 178 -2.22 14.40 13.69
N ALA A 179 -1.86 13.14 13.95
CA ALA A 179 -0.69 12.78 14.72
C ALA A 179 -0.16 11.41 14.29
N ALA A 180 1.16 11.22 14.28
CA ALA A 180 1.72 9.91 13.97
C ALA A 180 1.16 8.85 14.93
N ASN A 181 0.93 7.64 14.42
CA ASN A 181 0.34 6.56 15.22
C ASN A 181 1.07 6.34 16.56
N ALA A 182 2.41 6.43 16.58
CA ALA A 182 3.21 6.25 17.77
C ALA A 182 2.97 7.36 18.82
N ASP A 183 2.61 8.58 18.40
CA ASP A 183 2.39 9.73 19.27
C ASP A 183 0.98 9.75 19.86
N ILE A 184 0.00 9.16 19.17
CA ILE A 184 -1.41 9.12 19.60
C ILE A 184 -1.57 8.50 20.99
N LEU A 185 -0.75 7.48 21.31
CA LEU A 185 -0.77 6.87 22.65
C LEU A 185 -0.49 7.91 23.75
N SER A 186 0.58 8.68 23.60
CA SER A 186 0.95 9.72 24.59
C SER A 186 -0.10 10.84 24.64
N LEU A 187 -0.61 11.29 23.49
CA LEU A 187 -1.63 12.33 23.43
C LEU A 187 -2.93 11.90 24.11
N LEU A 188 -3.35 10.64 23.91
CA LEU A 188 -4.54 10.10 24.55
C LEU A 188 -4.37 9.95 26.07
N GLN A 189 -3.20 9.47 26.53
CA GLN A 189 -2.88 9.33 27.96
C GLN A 189 -2.83 10.67 28.68
N LYS A 190 -2.29 11.72 28.03
CA LYS A 190 -2.24 13.08 28.59
C LYS A 190 -3.59 13.81 28.57
N GLY A 191 -4.55 13.30 27.75
CA GLY A 191 -5.84 13.97 27.54
C GLY A 191 -5.79 15.12 26.54
N ASP A 192 -4.70 15.26 25.79
CA ASP A 192 -4.56 16.26 24.71
C ASP A 192 -5.53 16.00 23.55
N ILE A 193 -5.94 14.74 23.40
CA ILE A 193 -7.01 14.28 22.53
C ILE A 193 -8.04 13.45 23.30
N ASP A 194 -9.27 13.42 22.83
CA ASP A 194 -10.39 12.71 23.47
C ASP A 194 -10.62 11.33 22.88
N ALA A 195 -10.31 11.16 21.59
CA ALA A 195 -10.53 9.92 20.85
C ALA A 195 -9.53 9.79 19.71
N ALA A 196 -9.45 8.59 19.11
CA ALA A 196 -8.63 8.32 17.94
C ALA A 196 -9.21 7.21 17.08
N LEU A 197 -9.20 7.38 15.76
CA LEU A 197 -9.44 6.33 14.78
C LEU A 197 -8.12 5.92 14.15
N VAL A 198 -7.69 4.70 14.44
CA VAL A 198 -6.34 4.21 14.11
C VAL A 198 -6.38 2.80 13.52
N PRO A 199 -5.36 2.40 12.73
CA PRO A 199 -5.20 1.03 12.30
C PRO A 199 -4.62 0.16 13.42
N GLU A 200 -4.80 -1.17 13.30
CA GLU A 200 -4.09 -2.13 14.14
C GLU A 200 -2.57 -2.21 13.77
N PRO A 201 -1.67 -2.38 14.74
CA PRO A 201 -1.91 -2.77 16.14
C PRO A 201 -2.12 -1.59 17.10
N TRP A 202 -2.17 -0.37 16.58
CA TRP A 202 -2.21 0.85 17.40
C TRP A 202 -3.48 0.91 18.25
N GLY A 203 -4.64 0.49 17.71
CA GLY A 203 -5.88 0.45 18.46
C GLY A 203 -5.81 -0.47 19.66
N SER A 204 -5.35 -1.71 19.48
CA SER A 204 -5.15 -2.66 20.59
C SER A 204 -4.14 -2.16 21.62
N ARG A 205 -3.09 -1.45 21.20
CA ARG A 205 -2.15 -0.78 22.12
C ARG A 205 -2.82 0.32 22.93
N LEU A 206 -3.65 1.16 22.32
CA LEU A 206 -4.40 2.19 23.02
C LEU A 206 -5.32 1.59 24.09
N ILE A 207 -6.01 0.50 23.78
CA ILE A 207 -6.86 -0.21 24.73
C ILE A 207 -6.03 -0.74 25.89
N LYS A 208 -4.92 -1.39 25.64
CA LYS A 208 -4.09 -2.01 26.68
C LYS A 208 -3.31 -0.97 27.49
N GLU A 209 -2.56 -0.08 26.81
CA GLU A 209 -1.58 0.81 27.43
C GLU A 209 -2.22 2.13 27.95
N ALA A 210 -3.22 2.68 27.25
CA ALA A 210 -3.93 3.90 27.67
C ALA A 210 -5.28 3.60 28.37
N LYS A 211 -5.69 2.33 28.49
CA LYS A 211 -7.00 1.94 29.02
C LYS A 211 -8.15 2.62 28.25
N ALA A 212 -7.97 2.75 26.93
CA ALA A 212 -8.95 3.35 26.04
C ALA A 212 -10.23 2.52 25.98
N ASN A 213 -11.38 3.19 25.84
CA ASN A 213 -12.67 2.54 25.61
C ASN A 213 -12.91 2.42 24.08
N ILE A 214 -13.52 1.34 23.64
CA ILE A 214 -13.93 1.16 22.24
C ILE A 214 -15.19 2.02 22.02
N ILE A 215 -15.17 2.87 20.97
CA ILE A 215 -16.35 3.57 20.46
C ILE A 215 -17.00 2.72 19.36
N LEU A 216 -16.20 2.31 18.37
CA LEU A 216 -16.59 1.39 17.30
C LEU A 216 -15.46 0.37 17.10
N ASP A 217 -15.79 -0.93 17.19
CA ASP A 217 -14.83 -1.98 16.83
C ASP A 217 -14.79 -2.15 15.29
N TYR A 218 -13.84 -2.90 14.79
CA TYR A 218 -13.54 -3.06 13.36
C TYR A 218 -14.77 -3.40 12.50
N ASN A 219 -15.69 -4.21 13.00
CA ASN A 219 -16.92 -4.62 12.31
C ASN A 219 -18.04 -3.57 12.38
N GLU A 220 -17.91 -2.56 13.25
CA GLU A 220 -18.87 -1.46 13.39
C GLU A 220 -18.44 -0.21 12.61
N ILE A 221 -17.17 -0.15 12.14
CA ILE A 221 -16.64 1.00 11.38
C ILE A 221 -17.43 1.20 10.08
N PHE A 222 -17.49 0.19 9.22
CA PHE A 222 -18.43 0.11 8.10
C PHE A 222 -18.43 -1.28 7.44
N ARG A 223 -19.41 -1.57 6.58
CA ARG A 223 -19.58 -2.84 5.86
C ARG A 223 -19.45 -4.10 6.73
N GLN A 224 -19.75 -4.00 8.03
CA GLN A 224 -19.66 -5.13 8.97
C GLN A 224 -18.28 -5.83 8.96
N GLY A 225 -17.20 -5.05 8.82
CA GLY A 225 -15.83 -5.55 8.76
C GLY A 225 -15.38 -6.04 7.36
N LYS A 226 -16.23 -5.98 6.34
CA LYS A 226 -15.89 -6.31 4.94
C LYS A 226 -15.47 -5.06 4.18
N TYR A 227 -14.31 -4.53 4.50
CA TYR A 227 -13.75 -3.36 3.85
C TYR A 227 -12.24 -3.44 3.84
N THR A 228 -11.64 -2.98 2.76
CA THR A 228 -10.18 -2.97 2.68
C THR A 228 -9.56 -1.84 3.52
N THR A 229 -8.45 -2.13 4.18
CA THR A 229 -7.63 -1.16 4.92
C THR A 229 -6.25 -1.02 4.31
N ALA A 230 -5.79 -2.04 3.59
CA ALA A 230 -4.56 -1.99 2.82
C ALA A 230 -4.72 -2.71 1.47
N VAL A 231 -4.18 -2.07 0.44
CA VAL A 231 -4.04 -2.58 -0.93
C VAL A 231 -2.58 -2.52 -1.36
N VAL A 232 -2.25 -3.19 -2.45
CA VAL A 232 -0.98 -3.01 -3.17
C VAL A 232 -1.22 -2.14 -4.38
N VAL A 233 -0.44 -1.08 -4.50
CA VAL A 233 -0.41 -0.23 -5.70
C VAL A 233 0.94 -0.30 -6.40
N VAL A 234 0.93 0.00 -7.69
CA VAL A 234 2.13 0.10 -8.53
C VAL A 234 2.06 1.36 -9.38
N ARG A 235 3.20 1.99 -9.68
CA ARG A 235 3.27 3.01 -10.73
C ARG A 235 2.98 2.34 -12.09
N THR A 236 2.10 2.94 -12.87
CA THR A 236 1.69 2.39 -14.17
C THR A 236 2.87 2.24 -15.13
N GLU A 237 3.77 3.23 -15.15
CA GLU A 237 5.02 3.15 -15.93
C GLU A 237 5.87 1.95 -15.51
N PHE A 238 6.12 1.77 -14.20
CA PHE A 238 6.90 0.63 -13.70
C PHE A 238 6.27 -0.72 -14.06
N LEU A 239 4.93 -0.82 -14.01
CA LEU A 239 4.21 -2.02 -14.43
C LEU A 239 4.39 -2.31 -15.93
N ASN A 240 4.36 -1.27 -16.78
CA ASN A 240 4.50 -1.41 -18.23
C ASN A 240 5.94 -1.78 -18.61
N ASP A 241 6.93 -1.19 -17.95
CA ASP A 241 8.35 -1.40 -18.28
C ASP A 241 8.90 -2.71 -17.69
N HIS A 242 8.33 -3.17 -16.54
CA HIS A 242 8.82 -4.33 -15.79
C HIS A 242 7.70 -5.30 -15.36
N PRO A 243 6.84 -5.76 -16.30
CA PRO A 243 5.71 -6.63 -15.97
C PRO A 243 6.13 -7.96 -15.36
N ASP A 244 7.29 -8.49 -15.75
CA ASP A 244 7.88 -9.72 -15.20
C ASP A 244 8.31 -9.56 -13.72
N ILE A 245 8.81 -8.39 -13.36
CA ILE A 245 9.16 -8.06 -11.96
C ILE A 245 7.88 -7.93 -11.12
N VAL A 246 6.86 -7.25 -11.64
CA VAL A 246 5.58 -7.12 -10.94
C VAL A 246 4.90 -8.50 -10.80
N GLU A 247 5.01 -9.38 -11.80
CA GLU A 247 4.50 -10.75 -11.69
C GLU A 247 5.21 -11.54 -10.57
N LYS A 248 6.53 -11.47 -10.48
CA LYS A 248 7.30 -12.11 -9.40
C LYS A 248 6.94 -11.53 -8.03
N PHE A 249 6.74 -10.21 -7.96
CA PHE A 249 6.27 -9.55 -6.75
C PHE A 249 4.90 -10.07 -6.32
N ILE A 250 3.91 -10.10 -7.22
CA ILE A 250 2.55 -10.58 -6.94
C ILE A 250 2.55 -12.05 -6.56
N LYS A 251 3.33 -12.89 -7.24
CA LYS A 251 3.45 -14.31 -6.89
C LYS A 251 3.94 -14.49 -5.46
N ASN A 252 5.00 -13.77 -5.07
CA ASN A 252 5.51 -13.82 -3.70
C ASN A 252 4.52 -13.22 -2.69
N HIS A 253 3.78 -12.15 -3.04
CA HIS A 253 2.73 -11.57 -2.21
C HIS A 253 1.63 -12.60 -1.90
N VAL A 254 1.14 -13.33 -2.92
CA VAL A 254 0.15 -14.40 -2.75
C VAL A 254 0.70 -15.54 -1.90
N GLU A 255 1.95 -15.95 -2.10
CA GLU A 255 2.61 -16.98 -1.30
C GLU A 255 2.73 -16.58 0.18
N ILE A 256 3.05 -15.31 0.45
CA ILE A 256 3.13 -14.78 1.82
C ILE A 256 1.73 -14.71 2.44
N THR A 257 0.70 -14.30 1.69
CA THR A 257 -0.69 -14.32 2.15
C THR A 257 -1.10 -15.73 2.57
N ASP A 258 -0.83 -16.73 1.73
CA ASP A 258 -1.07 -18.15 2.05
C ASP A 258 -0.28 -18.60 3.30
N TYR A 259 1.00 -18.17 3.40
CA TYR A 259 1.83 -18.52 4.54
C TYR A 259 1.29 -17.95 5.85
N ILE A 260 0.90 -16.66 5.87
CA ILE A 260 0.33 -16.00 7.06
C ILE A 260 -0.94 -16.72 7.52
N ASN A 261 -1.84 -17.01 6.58
CA ASN A 261 -3.13 -17.65 6.88
C ASN A 261 -2.98 -19.09 7.34
N LYS A 262 -1.98 -19.84 6.83
CA LYS A 262 -1.70 -21.23 7.24
C LYS A 262 -0.87 -21.33 8.51
N ASN A 263 -0.09 -20.29 8.85
CA ASN A 263 0.84 -20.30 9.98
C ASN A 263 0.69 -19.04 10.85
N PRO A 264 -0.52 -18.75 11.39
CA PRO A 264 -0.81 -17.46 12.01
C PRO A 264 0.12 -17.10 13.17
N ASP A 265 0.48 -18.05 14.03
CA ASP A 265 1.32 -17.79 15.20
C ASP A 265 2.76 -17.45 14.78
N LYS A 266 3.35 -18.19 13.84
CA LYS A 266 4.68 -17.88 13.30
C LYS A 266 4.68 -16.54 12.55
N ALA A 267 3.62 -16.23 11.82
CA ALA A 267 3.47 -14.97 11.14
C ALA A 267 3.43 -13.79 12.12
N LYS A 268 2.68 -13.91 13.23
CA LYS A 268 2.64 -12.91 14.31
C LYS A 268 4.03 -12.67 14.91
N GLU A 269 4.80 -13.72 15.18
CA GLU A 269 6.16 -13.61 15.70
C GLU A 269 7.06 -12.83 14.73
N ILE A 270 7.01 -13.16 13.43
CA ILE A 270 7.79 -12.47 12.39
C ILE A 270 7.38 -10.99 12.29
N VAL A 271 6.07 -10.71 12.26
CA VAL A 271 5.53 -9.36 12.20
C VAL A 271 5.96 -8.55 13.43
N ASN A 272 5.86 -9.13 14.63
CA ASN A 272 6.28 -8.46 15.87
C ASN A 272 7.78 -8.15 15.87
N LYS A 273 8.60 -9.11 15.42
CA LYS A 273 10.04 -8.89 15.27
C LYS A 273 10.35 -7.71 14.36
N GLN A 274 9.70 -7.64 13.17
CA GLN A 274 9.88 -6.52 12.25
C GLN A 274 9.40 -5.20 12.85
N ILE A 275 8.24 -5.15 13.48
CA ILE A 275 7.75 -3.93 14.13
C ILE A 275 8.71 -3.50 15.23
N THR A 276 9.24 -4.42 16.03
CA THR A 276 10.24 -4.13 17.07
C THR A 276 11.51 -3.52 16.48
N GLU A 277 12.02 -4.07 15.40
CA GLU A 277 13.20 -3.54 14.71
C GLU A 277 12.98 -2.12 14.18
N LEU A 278 11.78 -1.85 13.63
CA LEU A 278 11.41 -0.58 13.01
C LEU A 278 11.07 0.52 14.02
N THR A 279 10.34 0.17 15.08
CA THR A 279 9.79 1.13 16.05
C THR A 279 10.55 1.15 17.38
N LYS A 280 11.54 0.25 17.56
CA LYS A 280 12.28 0.02 18.81
C LYS A 280 11.41 -0.42 19.99
N LYS A 281 10.14 -0.76 19.72
CA LYS A 281 9.18 -1.23 20.73
C LYS A 281 8.37 -2.40 20.18
N GLY A 282 8.49 -3.57 20.81
CA GLY A 282 7.68 -4.74 20.51
C GLY A 282 6.23 -4.59 20.96
N ILE A 283 5.41 -5.52 20.51
CA ILE A 283 4.00 -5.62 20.87
C ILE A 283 3.85 -6.81 21.81
N GLU A 284 3.19 -6.62 22.94
CA GLU A 284 2.88 -7.71 23.86
C GLU A 284 1.98 -8.76 23.15
N LYS A 285 2.16 -10.04 23.51
CA LYS A 285 1.48 -11.14 22.82
C LYS A 285 -0.04 -10.99 22.81
N ASP A 286 -0.65 -10.64 23.94
CA ASP A 286 -2.10 -10.46 24.07
C ASP A 286 -2.62 -9.28 23.21
N VAL A 287 -1.86 -8.21 23.11
CA VAL A 287 -2.16 -7.07 22.22
C VAL A 287 -2.09 -7.49 20.75
N LEU A 288 -1.05 -8.24 20.40
CA LEU A 288 -0.86 -8.73 19.04
C LEU A 288 -1.98 -9.71 18.65
N ASP A 289 -2.35 -10.63 19.54
CA ASP A 289 -3.43 -11.58 19.33
C ASP A 289 -4.79 -10.87 19.19
N ALA A 290 -5.06 -9.85 20.00
CA ALA A 290 -6.27 -9.04 19.89
C ALA A 290 -6.31 -8.28 18.57
N ALA A 291 -5.19 -7.70 18.15
CA ALA A 291 -5.07 -6.95 16.91
C ALA A 291 -5.29 -7.82 15.66
N PHE A 292 -4.69 -9.02 15.61
CA PHE A 292 -4.88 -9.94 14.48
C PHE A 292 -6.30 -10.51 14.38
N LYS A 293 -7.08 -10.55 15.46
CA LYS A 293 -8.49 -10.96 15.41
C LYS A 293 -9.40 -9.94 14.72
N ARG A 294 -8.93 -8.69 14.55
CA ARG A 294 -9.70 -7.58 13.97
C ARG A 294 -9.48 -7.38 12.48
N LEU A 295 -8.66 -8.21 11.84
CA LEU A 295 -8.34 -8.07 10.43
C LEU A 295 -8.28 -9.42 9.73
N THR A 296 -8.39 -9.37 8.40
CA THR A 296 -8.24 -10.53 7.52
C THR A 296 -7.12 -10.23 6.52
N ILE A 297 -6.14 -11.13 6.45
CA ILE A 297 -5.07 -11.05 5.45
C ILE A 297 -5.58 -11.69 4.15
N THR A 298 -5.59 -10.93 3.07
CA THR A 298 -6.25 -11.31 1.81
C THR A 298 -5.51 -10.78 0.59
N ASN A 299 -5.79 -11.38 -0.58
CA ASN A 299 -5.36 -10.85 -1.89
C ASN A 299 -6.48 -10.05 -2.56
N ASN A 300 -7.72 -10.13 -2.06
CA ASN A 300 -8.87 -9.43 -2.61
C ASN A 300 -8.86 -7.95 -2.16
N PRO A 301 -8.84 -6.97 -3.07
CA PRO A 301 -8.88 -5.55 -2.71
C PRO A 301 -10.26 -5.04 -2.28
N GLU A 302 -11.31 -5.89 -2.20
CA GLU A 302 -12.68 -5.51 -1.85
C GLU A 302 -13.14 -4.25 -2.64
N LYS A 303 -13.22 -4.36 -3.97
CA LYS A 303 -13.46 -3.24 -4.92
C LYS A 303 -14.57 -2.28 -4.47
N ASP A 304 -15.70 -2.83 -4.01
CA ASP A 304 -16.83 -2.02 -3.59
C ASP A 304 -16.50 -1.13 -2.39
N SER A 305 -15.69 -1.63 -1.45
CA SER A 305 -15.23 -0.84 -0.30
C SER A 305 -14.24 0.24 -0.72
N VAL A 306 -13.41 -0.04 -1.74
CA VAL A 306 -12.52 0.97 -2.33
C VAL A 306 -13.31 2.09 -2.97
N PHE A 307 -14.39 1.78 -3.72
CA PHE A 307 -15.23 2.80 -4.33
C PHE A 307 -15.96 3.70 -3.31
N ASP A 308 -16.25 3.21 -2.10
CA ASP A 308 -16.76 4.08 -1.03
C ASP A 308 -15.81 5.22 -0.71
N PHE A 309 -14.50 4.99 -0.76
CA PHE A 309 -13.50 6.05 -0.52
C PHE A 309 -13.46 7.10 -1.63
N VAL A 310 -13.87 6.80 -2.85
CA VAL A 310 -14.12 7.83 -3.90
C VAL A 310 -15.19 8.79 -3.41
N LYS A 311 -16.31 8.26 -2.93
CA LYS A 311 -17.42 9.05 -2.39
C LYS A 311 -16.99 9.87 -1.16
N TYR A 312 -16.25 9.26 -0.23
CA TYR A 312 -15.77 9.96 0.97
C TYR A 312 -14.81 11.09 0.58
N SER A 313 -13.90 10.85 -0.36
CA SER A 313 -12.95 11.87 -0.84
C SER A 313 -13.65 13.03 -1.56
N LEU A 314 -14.71 12.77 -2.33
CA LEU A 314 -15.53 13.82 -2.96
C LEU A 314 -16.28 14.64 -1.92
N ASN A 315 -16.97 14.00 -0.98
CA ASN A 315 -17.75 14.66 0.07
C ASN A 315 -16.87 15.56 0.94
N GLU A 316 -15.63 15.14 1.17
CA GLU A 316 -14.67 15.85 2.01
C GLU A 316 -13.78 16.82 1.23
N GLY A 317 -13.91 16.91 -0.10
CA GLY A 317 -13.19 17.84 -0.95
C GLY A 317 -11.70 17.46 -1.20
N PHE A 318 -11.31 16.22 -0.87
CA PHE A 318 -10.01 15.68 -1.30
C PHE A 318 -9.98 15.41 -2.80
N LEU A 319 -11.13 15.08 -3.38
CA LEU A 319 -11.38 15.04 -4.82
C LEU A 319 -12.36 16.17 -5.19
N LYS A 320 -12.06 16.89 -6.26
CA LYS A 320 -12.92 17.97 -6.79
C LYS A 320 -13.98 17.45 -7.76
N LEU A 321 -13.68 16.39 -8.48
CA LEU A 321 -14.52 15.78 -9.50
C LEU A 321 -14.47 14.26 -9.35
N GLN A 322 -15.53 13.60 -9.81
CA GLN A 322 -15.58 12.14 -9.92
C GLN A 322 -14.48 11.68 -10.87
N PRO A 323 -13.51 10.86 -10.40
CA PRO A 323 -12.48 10.32 -11.28
C PRO A 323 -13.05 9.25 -12.22
N ASP A 324 -12.47 9.11 -13.40
CA ASP A 324 -12.65 7.89 -14.21
C ASP A 324 -11.91 6.75 -13.52
N THR A 325 -12.65 5.79 -12.99
CA THR A 325 -12.10 4.65 -12.23
C THR A 325 -11.91 3.39 -13.06
N LYS A 326 -12.07 3.46 -14.39
CA LYS A 326 -12.00 2.30 -15.28
C LYS A 326 -10.68 1.52 -15.14
N ASN A 327 -9.57 2.24 -14.96
CA ASN A 327 -8.24 1.66 -14.85
C ASN A 327 -7.68 1.70 -13.41
N LEU A 328 -8.52 1.97 -12.40
CA LEU A 328 -8.09 1.98 -11.00
C LEU A 328 -7.55 0.62 -10.54
N PHE A 329 -8.18 -0.45 -11.01
CA PHE A 329 -7.77 -1.82 -10.71
C PHE A 329 -7.15 -2.48 -11.95
N ASN A 330 -5.96 -3.05 -11.77
CA ASN A 330 -5.34 -3.93 -12.74
C ASN A 330 -5.00 -5.28 -12.07
N LEU A 331 -5.98 -6.15 -12.02
CA LEU A 331 -5.86 -7.46 -11.37
C LEU A 331 -5.42 -8.58 -12.33
N THR A 332 -4.99 -8.24 -13.54
CA THR A 332 -4.64 -9.22 -14.58
C THR A 332 -3.55 -10.19 -14.10
N ILE A 333 -2.46 -9.65 -13.56
CA ILE A 333 -1.34 -10.46 -13.05
C ILE A 333 -1.78 -11.27 -11.81
N LEU A 334 -2.51 -10.64 -10.88
CA LEU A 334 -3.02 -11.32 -9.70
C LEU A 334 -3.90 -12.52 -10.07
N ASN A 335 -4.87 -12.31 -10.97
CA ASN A 335 -5.78 -13.36 -11.41
C ASN A 335 -5.07 -14.49 -12.17
N LYS A 336 -4.02 -14.17 -12.95
CA LYS A 336 -3.14 -15.19 -13.55
C LYS A 336 -2.49 -16.04 -12.45
N VAL A 337 -1.88 -15.41 -11.44
CA VAL A 337 -1.19 -16.11 -10.34
C VAL A 337 -2.17 -16.95 -9.51
N LEU A 338 -3.34 -16.42 -9.17
CA LEU A 338 -4.36 -17.15 -8.43
C LEU A 338 -4.82 -18.39 -9.20
N LYS A 339 -5.08 -18.26 -10.51
CA LYS A 339 -5.43 -19.38 -11.38
C LYS A 339 -4.34 -20.45 -11.43
N GLU A 340 -3.07 -20.06 -11.56
CA GLU A 340 -1.92 -20.99 -11.55
C GLU A 340 -1.82 -21.77 -10.24
N LYS A 341 -2.28 -21.18 -9.12
CA LYS A 341 -2.32 -21.79 -7.78
C LYS A 341 -3.62 -22.55 -7.51
N GLY A 342 -4.56 -22.63 -8.45
CA GLY A 342 -5.86 -23.25 -8.26
C GLY A 342 -6.78 -22.49 -7.28
N GLN A 343 -6.56 -21.20 -7.11
CA GLN A 343 -7.36 -20.31 -6.26
C GLN A 343 -8.38 -19.52 -7.10
N ASP A 344 -9.47 -19.09 -6.45
CA ASP A 344 -10.51 -18.29 -7.11
C ASP A 344 -9.98 -16.95 -7.59
N GLN A 345 -10.31 -16.59 -8.84
CA GLN A 345 -10.01 -15.29 -9.40
C GLN A 345 -10.91 -14.21 -8.81
N ILE A 346 -10.37 -13.02 -8.64
CA ILE A 346 -11.08 -11.84 -8.12
C ILE A 346 -11.80 -11.14 -9.29
N LYS A 347 -13.11 -10.97 -9.15
CA LYS A 347 -14.00 -10.35 -10.15
C LYS A 347 -13.84 -8.84 -10.22
#